data_c0b03f3ed4011562be798615d70a7869
#
_entry.id   c0b03f3ed4011562be798615d70a7869
#
_cell.length_a   1.000
_cell.length_b   1.000
_cell.length_c   1.000
_cell.angle_alpha   90.00
_cell.angle_beta   90.00
_cell.angle_gamma   90.00
#
_symmetry.space_group_name_H-M   'P 1'
#
loop_
_entity.id
_entity.type
_entity.pdbx_description
1 polymer ?
#
loop_
_entity_poly.entity_id
_entity_poly.type
_entity_poly.pdbx_seq_one_letter_code
_entity_poly.pdbx_strand_id
1 'polypeptide(L)'
;MSKHKNIFTGLIISSLLFFTVSCSKDDDPQPAPTPPSALVLVKATLNSNTAVSTATNYNISTNVAVRLSFNNALDRTSVASAVSVKENGTVSVPVNYNYENNDSTVVVTSSSALKYLTKYTVSAGTGLKSVKGGFLNTNSNMLLQTQIDSSNKFPVISDDALLTLVQQQTFKYFWDFAHPVSGLARERNNSGETVTSGGSGFGIMTIPVAINRSFITRAQGLTRMQTIVSFLKNTAQKFHGAFPHWLNGTTGVVIQFSTNDN
;
A
#
# COMPACT_ATOMS: atom_id res chain seq x y z
N MET A 1 81.03 2.98 -56.24
CA MET A 1 81.94 4.11 -56.45
C MET A 1 82.06 4.84 -55.12
N SER A 2 83.25 4.63 -54.58
CA SER A 2 84.34 5.59 -54.22
C SER A 2 84.04 6.30 -52.88
N LYS A 3 84.72 5.86 -51.82
CA LYS A 3 86.01 6.33 -51.27
C LYS A 3 85.94 7.77 -50.64
N HIS A 4 86.26 8.00 -49.41
CA HIS A 4 87.55 8.12 -48.74
C HIS A 4 87.29 8.39 -47.25
N LYS A 5 87.89 7.65 -46.36
CA LYS A 5 89.06 7.88 -45.44
C LYS A 5 89.45 9.30 -45.22
N ASN A 6 89.53 9.71 -43.94
CA ASN A 6 90.81 10.15 -43.33
C ASN A 6 90.77 10.26 -41.82
N ILE A 7 91.79 9.79 -41.21
CA ILE A 7 92.38 9.73 -39.92
C ILE A 7 92.95 11.15 -39.54
N PHE A 8 92.88 11.57 -38.25
CA PHE A 8 94.03 12.23 -37.57
C PHE A 8 93.68 12.41 -36.06
N THR A 9 94.32 11.62 -35.24
CA THR A 9 95.38 11.90 -34.24
C THR A 9 95.11 12.99 -33.21
N GLY A 10 94.90 12.57 -31.99
CA GLY A 10 95.64 12.84 -30.78
C GLY A 10 95.59 14.23 -30.13
N LEU A 11 95.07 14.27 -28.89
CA LEU A 11 95.77 14.98 -27.82
C LEU A 11 95.21 14.48 -26.44
N ILE A 12 96.15 13.95 -25.64
CA ILE A 12 95.87 13.59 -24.23
C ILE A 12 95.99 14.86 -23.43
N ILE A 13 94.90 15.29 -22.71
CA ILE A 13 94.91 16.22 -21.62
C ILE A 13 94.40 15.56 -20.38
N SER A 14 95.27 15.23 -19.47
CA SER A 14 94.99 14.76 -18.12
C SER A 14 94.26 15.87 -17.34
N SER A 15 93.05 15.73 -16.99
CA SER A 15 92.28 16.60 -16.13
C SER A 15 91.88 15.86 -14.87
N LEU A 16 92.40 16.32 -13.78
CA LEU A 16 92.24 15.88 -12.40
C LEU A 16 90.75 15.98 -12.00
N LEU A 17 90.02 14.80 -11.85
CA LEU A 17 88.64 14.78 -11.37
C LEU A 17 88.64 14.97 -9.86
N PHE A 18 88.10 16.13 -9.41
CA PHE A 18 87.64 16.33 -8.07
C PHE A 18 86.28 15.57 -7.93
N PHE A 19 86.28 14.50 -7.18
CA PHE A 19 85.07 13.88 -6.71
C PHE A 19 84.46 14.73 -5.60
N THR A 20 83.43 15.52 -5.88
CA THR A 20 82.52 16.04 -4.88
C THR A 20 81.56 14.94 -4.52
N VAL A 21 81.67 14.34 -3.35
CA VAL A 21 80.68 13.48 -2.74
C VAL A 21 79.50 14.39 -2.36
N SER A 22 78.46 14.44 -3.21
CA SER A 22 77.18 15.00 -2.86
C SER A 22 76.44 13.95 -2.02
N CYS A 23 76.33 14.16 -0.71
CA CYS A 23 75.36 13.46 0.12
C CYS A 23 74.00 13.86 -0.38
N SER A 24 73.38 13.03 -1.21
CA SER A 24 71.87 13.00 -1.41
C SER A 24 71.33 12.62 -0.04
N LYS A 25 70.54 13.52 0.57
CA LYS A 25 69.57 13.12 1.61
C LYS A 25 68.69 12.05 0.96
N ASP A 26 68.73 10.86 1.51
CA ASP A 26 67.70 9.88 1.26
C ASP A 26 66.37 10.52 1.70
N ASP A 27 65.57 10.97 0.73
CA ASP A 27 64.17 11.27 0.95
C ASP A 27 63.52 9.90 1.28
N ASP A 28 63.35 9.66 2.58
CA ASP A 28 62.58 8.55 3.08
C ASP A 28 61.23 8.60 2.38
N PRO A 29 60.80 7.54 1.68
CA PRO A 29 59.54 7.55 0.94
C PRO A 29 58.42 7.84 1.94
N GLN A 30 57.78 9.02 1.78
CA GLN A 30 56.65 9.41 2.61
C GLN A 30 55.63 8.23 2.63
N PRO A 31 55.24 7.74 3.83
CA PRO A 31 54.32 6.61 3.91
C PRO A 31 53.09 6.91 3.07
N ALA A 32 52.68 5.96 2.21
CA ALA A 32 51.53 6.10 1.38
C ALA A 32 50.30 6.47 2.25
N PRO A 33 49.47 7.45 1.84
CA PRO A 33 48.31 7.86 2.61
C PRO A 33 47.43 6.64 2.93
N THR A 34 47.16 6.45 4.21
CA THR A 34 46.32 5.36 4.69
C THR A 34 44.95 5.48 4.00
N PRO A 35 44.44 4.43 3.35
CA PRO A 35 43.11 4.45 2.71
C PRO A 35 42.04 4.89 3.71
N PRO A 36 41.06 5.70 3.30
CA PRO A 36 39.95 6.10 4.18
C PRO A 36 39.22 4.89 4.74
N SER A 37 38.92 4.90 6.05
CA SER A 37 38.13 3.84 6.67
C SER A 37 36.73 3.79 6.04
N ALA A 38 36.25 2.57 5.77
CA ALA A 38 34.92 2.37 5.18
C ALA A 38 33.78 2.99 6.02
N LEU A 39 32.80 3.54 5.35
CA LEU A 39 31.56 3.97 5.97
C LEU A 39 30.70 2.72 6.26
N VAL A 40 30.15 2.63 7.47
CA VAL A 40 29.34 1.49 7.92
C VAL A 40 28.03 2.01 8.50
N LEU A 41 26.91 1.43 8.09
CA LEU A 41 25.61 1.66 8.74
C LEU A 41 25.61 0.92 10.08
N VAL A 42 25.54 1.68 11.18
CA VAL A 42 25.58 1.16 12.55
C VAL A 42 24.18 0.87 13.08
N LYS A 43 23.22 1.75 12.74
CA LYS A 43 21.84 1.65 13.23
C LYS A 43 20.87 2.24 12.24
N ALA A 44 19.70 1.62 12.13
CA ALA A 44 18.54 2.17 11.45
C ALA A 44 17.35 2.20 12.41
N THR A 45 16.57 3.29 12.39
CA THR A 45 15.31 3.38 13.17
C THR A 45 14.19 3.96 12.33
N LEU A 46 12.97 3.51 12.64
CA LEU A 46 11.70 4.01 12.12
C LEU A 46 11.01 4.76 13.26
N ASN A 47 10.99 6.09 13.17
CA ASN A 47 10.69 6.96 14.31
C ASN A 47 11.63 6.64 15.49
N SER A 48 11.10 6.10 16.60
CA SER A 48 11.89 5.72 17.78
C SER A 48 12.26 4.23 17.85
N ASN A 49 11.70 3.39 16.96
CA ASN A 49 11.87 1.95 17.01
C ASN A 49 13.04 1.50 16.15
N THR A 50 13.83 0.53 16.64
CA THR A 50 14.88 -0.08 15.83
C THR A 50 14.28 -0.82 14.65
N ALA A 51 14.79 -0.54 13.45
CA ALA A 51 14.35 -1.20 12.24
C ALA A 51 14.97 -2.60 12.12
N VAL A 52 14.19 -3.56 11.63
CA VAL A 52 14.67 -4.89 11.27
C VAL A 52 15.12 -4.85 9.81
N SER A 53 16.40 -5.14 9.55
CA SER A 53 16.98 -5.10 8.20
C SER A 53 16.68 -6.35 7.37
N THR A 54 16.40 -7.48 8.03
CA THR A 54 16.20 -8.80 7.38
C THR A 54 14.74 -9.14 7.10
N ALA A 55 13.80 -8.31 7.56
CA ALA A 55 12.36 -8.54 7.42
C ALA A 55 11.62 -7.23 7.10
N THR A 56 10.36 -7.35 6.69
CA THR A 56 9.48 -6.18 6.52
C THR A 56 9.05 -5.64 7.88
N ASN A 57 9.23 -4.35 8.09
CA ASN A 57 8.74 -3.63 9.27
C ASN A 57 7.27 -3.24 9.00
N TYR A 58 6.35 -3.80 9.76
CA TYR A 58 4.91 -3.59 9.58
C TYR A 58 4.35 -2.48 10.47
N ASN A 59 3.15 -2.03 10.15
CA ASN A 59 2.37 -1.04 10.89
C ASN A 59 3.11 0.29 11.10
N ILE A 60 3.81 0.74 10.05
CA ILE A 60 4.59 1.96 10.09
C ILE A 60 3.70 3.17 9.81
N SER A 61 3.86 4.24 10.57
CA SER A 61 3.14 5.50 10.35
C SER A 61 3.37 6.02 8.92
N THR A 62 2.34 6.59 8.32
CA THR A 62 2.45 7.27 7.01
C THR A 62 3.36 8.50 7.04
N ASN A 63 3.65 9.05 8.23
CA ASN A 63 4.58 10.15 8.45
C ASN A 63 5.83 9.65 9.20
N VAL A 64 6.47 8.61 8.67
CA VAL A 64 7.65 8.00 9.28
C VAL A 64 8.91 8.85 9.05
N ALA A 65 9.73 9.00 10.10
CA ALA A 65 11.10 9.48 10.01
C ALA A 65 12.04 8.27 10.08
N VAL A 66 12.77 8.03 8.99
CA VAL A 66 13.76 6.96 8.89
C VAL A 66 15.13 7.53 9.23
N ARG A 67 15.75 7.08 10.32
CA ARG A 67 17.09 7.49 10.72
C ARG A 67 18.09 6.41 10.38
N LEU A 68 19.10 6.78 9.62
CA LEU A 68 20.23 5.93 9.26
C LEU A 68 21.48 6.51 9.91
N SER A 69 22.04 5.81 10.90
CA SER A 69 23.20 6.26 11.67
C SER A 69 24.46 5.47 11.25
N PHE A 70 25.55 6.19 11.02
CA PHE A 70 26.81 5.66 10.50
C PHE A 70 27.95 5.86 11.49
N ASN A 71 29.04 5.14 11.29
CA ASN A 71 30.26 5.24 12.09
C ASN A 71 31.07 6.51 11.87
N ASN A 72 30.80 7.31 10.83
CA ASN A 72 31.43 8.56 10.48
C ASN A 72 30.43 9.59 9.98
N ALA A 73 30.78 10.88 10.04
CA ALA A 73 30.03 11.97 9.44
C ALA A 73 29.92 11.79 7.92
N LEU A 74 28.72 12.04 7.38
CA LEU A 74 28.39 11.90 5.97
C LEU A 74 28.84 13.12 5.15
N ASP A 75 29.35 12.90 3.97
CA ASP A 75 29.39 13.90 2.92
C ASP A 75 27.97 14.12 2.39
N ARG A 76 27.35 15.24 2.78
CA ARG A 76 25.94 15.58 2.43
C ARG A 76 25.70 15.58 0.93
N THR A 77 26.71 15.88 0.12
CA THR A 77 26.57 15.95 -1.35
C THR A 77 26.32 14.58 -1.96
N SER A 78 26.75 13.50 -1.30
CA SER A 78 26.55 12.12 -1.73
C SER A 78 25.17 11.55 -1.35
N VAL A 79 24.48 12.16 -0.38
CA VAL A 79 23.26 11.57 0.21
C VAL A 79 22.11 11.49 -0.78
N ALA A 80 21.80 12.58 -1.49
CA ALA A 80 20.66 12.63 -2.38
C ALA A 80 20.72 11.63 -3.56
N SER A 81 21.92 11.25 -3.98
CA SER A 81 22.14 10.26 -5.04
C SER A 81 22.19 8.82 -4.53
N ALA A 82 22.57 8.62 -3.26
CA ALA A 82 22.82 7.31 -2.69
C ALA A 82 21.70 6.80 -1.76
N VAL A 83 20.89 7.71 -1.20
CA VAL A 83 19.78 7.34 -0.30
C VAL A 83 18.45 7.64 -0.97
N SER A 84 17.56 6.65 -1.01
CA SER A 84 16.26 6.78 -1.70
C SER A 84 15.16 6.00 -1.00
N VAL A 85 13.92 6.40 -1.28
CA VAL A 85 12.71 5.67 -0.89
C VAL A 85 11.92 5.33 -2.15
N LYS A 86 11.48 4.07 -2.27
CA LYS A 86 10.67 3.60 -3.39
C LYS A 86 9.40 2.92 -2.91
N GLU A 87 8.28 3.29 -3.52
CA GLU A 87 7.00 2.60 -3.37
C GLU A 87 7.02 1.32 -4.20
N ASN A 88 6.64 0.19 -3.61
CA ASN A 88 6.62 -1.14 -4.23
C ASN A 88 7.91 -1.49 -5.00
N GLY A 89 9.05 -0.97 -4.52
CA GLY A 89 10.37 -1.21 -5.09
C GLY A 89 10.69 -0.46 -6.39
N THR A 90 9.75 0.22 -7.01
CA THR A 90 9.90 0.80 -8.36
C THR A 90 9.67 2.29 -8.41
N VAL A 91 8.61 2.82 -7.82
CA VAL A 91 8.22 4.23 -7.93
C VAL A 91 8.98 5.06 -6.90
N SER A 92 9.76 6.05 -7.36
CA SER A 92 10.50 6.95 -6.48
C SER A 92 9.55 7.84 -5.68
N VAL A 93 9.80 7.93 -4.37
CA VAL A 93 9.09 8.81 -3.44
C VAL A 93 9.95 10.05 -3.21
N PRO A 94 9.42 11.28 -3.41
CA PRO A 94 10.12 12.50 -3.04
C PRO A 94 10.38 12.54 -1.54
N VAL A 95 11.65 12.82 -1.15
CA VAL A 95 12.07 12.82 0.24
C VAL A 95 12.89 14.05 0.60
N ASN A 96 12.88 14.40 1.88
CA ASN A 96 13.72 15.41 2.49
C ASN A 96 14.78 14.73 3.36
N TYR A 97 15.98 15.33 3.40
CA TYR A 97 17.09 14.86 4.21
C TYR A 97 17.43 15.90 5.28
N ASN A 98 17.41 15.46 6.54
CA ASN A 98 17.90 16.22 7.68
C ASN A 98 19.07 15.48 8.31
N TYR A 99 19.90 16.15 9.08
CA TYR A 99 21.13 15.58 9.64
C TYR A 99 21.17 15.78 11.14
N GLU A 100 21.57 14.75 11.85
CA GLU A 100 21.72 14.70 13.31
C GLU A 100 23.11 14.18 13.68
N ASN A 101 23.52 14.35 14.94
CA ASN A 101 24.75 13.79 15.51
C ASN A 101 26.01 14.17 14.72
N ASN A 102 26.22 15.45 14.47
CA ASN A 102 27.35 15.97 13.67
C ASN A 102 27.43 15.26 12.31
N ASP A 103 26.31 15.16 11.61
CA ASP A 103 26.18 14.54 10.29
C ASP A 103 26.44 13.02 10.22
N SER A 104 26.62 12.34 11.35
CA SER A 104 26.74 10.88 11.35
C SER A 104 25.38 10.16 11.22
N THR A 105 24.26 10.89 11.25
CA THR A 105 22.92 10.36 11.06
C THR A 105 22.17 11.18 10.03
N VAL A 106 21.66 10.54 8.99
CA VAL A 106 20.68 11.14 8.08
C VAL A 106 19.27 10.72 8.46
N VAL A 107 18.38 11.70 8.53
CA VAL A 107 16.93 11.50 8.76
C VAL A 107 16.22 11.70 7.44
N VAL A 108 15.59 10.65 6.94
CA VAL A 108 14.85 10.64 5.68
C VAL A 108 13.36 10.70 6.00
N THR A 109 12.68 11.70 5.46
CA THR A 109 11.22 11.85 5.56
C THR A 109 10.63 12.05 4.18
N SER A 110 9.46 11.48 3.92
CA SER A 110 8.74 11.75 2.67
C SER A 110 8.24 13.21 2.63
N SER A 111 8.20 13.81 1.44
CA SER A 111 7.70 15.18 1.26
C SER A 111 6.19 15.30 1.49
N SER A 112 5.47 14.20 1.44
CA SER A 112 4.04 14.08 1.76
C SER A 112 3.79 12.77 2.51
N ALA A 113 2.64 12.64 3.16
CA ALA A 113 2.27 11.39 3.83
C ALA A 113 2.32 10.22 2.85
N LEU A 114 2.91 9.11 3.29
CA LEU A 114 2.91 7.85 2.55
C LEU A 114 1.48 7.29 2.44
N LYS A 115 1.22 6.48 1.43
CA LYS A 115 -0.07 5.80 1.30
C LYS A 115 -0.23 4.75 2.40
N TYR A 116 -1.46 4.53 2.84
CA TYR A 116 -1.80 3.46 3.76
C TYR A 116 -1.59 2.07 3.12
N LEU A 117 -1.31 1.06 3.94
CA LEU A 117 -1.20 -0.36 3.58
C LEU A 117 -0.29 -0.62 2.37
N THR A 118 0.74 0.19 2.21
CA THR A 118 1.62 0.20 1.04
C THR A 118 3.05 -0.16 1.46
N LYS A 119 3.74 -0.93 0.61
CA LYS A 119 5.14 -1.33 0.84
C LYS A 119 6.09 -0.28 0.31
N TYR A 120 7.14 0.00 1.08
CA TYR A 120 8.22 0.90 0.70
C TYR A 120 9.56 0.25 0.96
N THR A 121 10.54 0.60 0.13
CA THR A 121 11.94 0.23 0.33
C THR A 121 12.75 1.49 0.55
N VAL A 122 13.45 1.57 1.68
CA VAL A 122 14.46 2.59 1.95
C VAL A 122 15.81 1.99 1.64
N SER A 123 16.58 2.62 0.76
CA SER A 123 17.88 2.13 0.30
C SER A 123 18.97 3.13 0.60
N ALA A 124 20.13 2.63 1.07
CA ALA A 124 21.39 3.35 1.10
C ALA A 124 22.40 2.60 0.25
N GLY A 125 22.88 3.21 -0.82
CA GLY A 125 23.78 2.60 -1.79
C GLY A 125 25.27 2.88 -1.48
N THR A 126 26.15 2.07 -2.06
CA THR A 126 27.62 2.19 -1.91
C THR A 126 28.21 3.50 -2.48
N GLY A 127 27.42 4.33 -3.17
CA GLY A 127 27.79 5.69 -3.55
C GLY A 127 27.80 6.69 -2.39
N LEU A 128 27.26 6.33 -1.21
CA LEU A 128 27.27 7.16 -0.01
C LEU A 128 28.69 7.26 0.57
N LYS A 129 29.12 8.48 0.88
CA LYS A 129 30.48 8.78 1.36
C LYS A 129 30.47 9.40 2.74
N SER A 130 31.55 9.17 3.48
CA SER A 130 31.92 9.99 4.65
C SER A 130 32.72 11.22 4.25
N VAL A 131 32.73 12.25 5.10
CA VAL A 131 33.61 13.43 4.94
C VAL A 131 35.11 13.07 4.89
N LYS A 132 35.48 11.88 5.39
CA LYS A 132 36.83 11.32 5.33
C LYS A 132 37.14 10.58 4.03
N GLY A 133 36.17 10.51 3.08
CA GLY A 133 36.32 9.88 1.77
C GLY A 133 36.02 8.39 1.74
N GLY A 134 35.72 7.71 2.87
CA GLY A 134 35.31 6.30 2.88
C GLY A 134 33.92 6.12 2.35
N PHE A 135 33.72 5.10 1.50
CA PHE A 135 32.41 4.74 0.94
C PHE A 135 31.67 3.75 1.84
N LEU A 136 30.33 3.71 1.70
CA LEU A 136 29.51 2.68 2.34
C LEU A 136 29.95 1.30 1.82
N ASN A 137 30.29 0.40 2.73
CA ASN A 137 30.88 -0.89 2.41
C ASN A 137 29.91 -1.85 1.71
N THR A 138 28.62 -1.78 2.02
CA THR A 138 27.57 -2.64 1.44
C THR A 138 26.26 -1.87 1.29
N ASN A 139 25.51 -2.16 0.23
CA ASN A 139 24.15 -1.63 0.08
C ASN A 139 23.28 -2.07 1.25
N SER A 140 22.47 -1.17 1.76
CA SER A 140 21.47 -1.46 2.78
C SER A 140 20.08 -1.20 2.22
N ASN A 141 19.19 -2.19 2.31
CA ASN A 141 17.78 -2.07 1.96
C ASN A 141 16.94 -2.41 3.17
N MET A 142 16.00 -1.55 3.50
CA MET A 142 15.05 -1.74 4.58
C MET A 142 13.64 -1.72 4.02
N LEU A 143 12.89 -2.78 4.28
CA LEU A 143 11.51 -2.90 3.86
C LEU A 143 10.57 -2.44 4.98
N LEU A 144 9.57 -1.66 4.62
CA LEU A 144 8.50 -1.27 5.52
C LEU A 144 7.14 -1.34 4.83
N GLN A 145 6.11 -1.60 5.60
CA GLN A 145 4.73 -1.51 5.18
C GLN A 145 3.98 -0.57 6.12
N THR A 146 3.32 0.42 5.54
CA THR A 146 2.55 1.40 6.30
C THR A 146 1.31 0.78 6.95
N GLN A 147 0.84 1.42 8.02
CA GLN A 147 -0.37 1.05 8.75
C GLN A 147 -1.61 1.09 7.87
N ILE A 148 -2.68 0.42 8.31
CA ILE A 148 -4.00 0.54 7.70
C ILE A 148 -4.59 1.92 8.01
N ASP A 149 -5.46 2.40 7.15
CA ASP A 149 -6.26 3.58 7.44
C ASP A 149 -7.42 3.19 8.37
N SER A 150 -7.28 3.53 9.66
CA SER A 150 -8.28 3.31 10.68
C SER A 150 -9.22 4.51 10.90
N SER A 151 -9.15 5.54 10.05
CA SER A 151 -10.08 6.65 10.13
C SER A 151 -11.50 6.20 9.81
N ASN A 152 -12.48 6.81 10.47
CA ASN A 152 -13.88 6.54 10.18
C ASN A 152 -14.21 6.90 8.73
N LYS A 153 -14.69 5.93 7.96
CA LYS A 153 -15.10 6.11 6.54
C LYS A 153 -16.53 6.60 6.42
N PHE A 154 -17.31 6.40 7.48
CA PHE A 154 -18.72 6.78 7.53
C PHE A 154 -18.95 7.76 8.66
N PRO A 155 -19.96 8.63 8.54
CA PRO A 155 -20.37 9.50 9.63
C PRO A 155 -20.71 8.67 10.88
N VAL A 156 -20.27 9.14 12.03
CA VAL A 156 -20.70 8.56 13.31
C VAL A 156 -22.16 9.00 13.54
N ILE A 157 -23.07 8.03 13.60
CA ILE A 157 -24.49 8.26 13.87
C ILE A 157 -24.87 7.53 15.18
N SER A 158 -25.96 7.96 15.81
CA SER A 158 -26.48 7.28 17.00
C SER A 158 -26.97 5.86 16.69
N ASP A 159 -27.02 5.00 17.70
CA ASP A 159 -27.54 3.63 17.54
C ASP A 159 -28.96 3.60 17.01
N ASP A 160 -29.83 4.53 17.45
CA ASP A 160 -31.20 4.63 16.95
C ASP A 160 -31.25 5.04 15.46
N ALA A 161 -30.40 5.98 15.07
CA ALA A 161 -30.26 6.38 13.67
C ALA A 161 -29.74 5.23 12.80
N LEU A 162 -28.76 4.45 13.33
CA LEU A 162 -28.22 3.27 12.65
C LEU A 162 -29.31 2.19 12.48
N LEU A 163 -30.05 1.87 13.54
CA LEU A 163 -31.14 0.90 13.49
C LEU A 163 -32.22 1.34 12.53
N THR A 164 -32.57 2.62 12.52
CA THR A 164 -33.53 3.17 11.56
C THR A 164 -33.04 3.02 10.12
N LEU A 165 -31.76 3.32 9.86
CA LEU A 165 -31.15 3.15 8.54
C LEU A 165 -31.18 1.68 8.09
N VAL A 166 -30.78 0.75 8.96
CA VAL A 166 -30.80 -0.70 8.68
C VAL A 166 -32.23 -1.16 8.35
N GLN A 167 -33.23 -0.79 9.17
CA GLN A 167 -34.62 -1.13 8.92
C GLN A 167 -35.11 -0.61 7.58
N GLN A 168 -34.79 0.66 7.27
CA GLN A 168 -35.21 1.27 6.01
C GLN A 168 -34.57 0.59 4.80
N GLN A 169 -33.27 0.28 4.86
CA GLN A 169 -32.59 -0.40 3.75
C GLN A 169 -33.07 -1.86 3.59
N THR A 170 -33.32 -2.55 4.69
CA THR A 170 -33.91 -3.91 4.65
C THR A 170 -35.33 -3.90 4.08
N PHE A 171 -36.15 -2.92 4.47
CA PHE A 171 -37.50 -2.76 3.94
C PHE A 171 -37.53 -2.60 2.43
N LYS A 172 -36.56 -1.91 1.82
CA LYS A 172 -36.45 -1.74 0.36
C LYS A 172 -36.45 -3.06 -0.39
N TYR A 173 -35.85 -4.11 0.17
CA TYR A 173 -35.91 -5.43 -0.45
C TYR A 173 -37.33 -5.93 -0.63
N PHE A 174 -38.19 -5.77 0.35
CA PHE A 174 -39.58 -6.18 0.31
C PHE A 174 -40.52 -5.19 -0.39
N TRP A 175 -40.07 -3.93 -0.56
CA TRP A 175 -40.89 -2.88 -1.14
C TRP A 175 -40.51 -2.56 -2.58
N ASP A 176 -39.25 -2.26 -2.84
CA ASP A 176 -38.76 -1.87 -4.16
C ASP A 176 -38.53 -3.08 -5.07
N PHE A 177 -38.01 -4.17 -4.51
CA PHE A 177 -37.76 -5.43 -5.24
C PHE A 177 -38.91 -6.42 -5.20
N ALA A 178 -40.00 -6.12 -4.51
CA ALA A 178 -41.21 -6.94 -4.62
C ALA A 178 -41.60 -7.14 -6.08
N HIS A 179 -42.21 -8.29 -6.35
CA HIS A 179 -42.69 -8.58 -7.70
C HIS A 179 -43.80 -7.59 -8.10
N PRO A 180 -43.72 -6.94 -9.27
CA PRO A 180 -44.60 -5.80 -9.61
C PRO A 180 -46.07 -6.21 -9.75
N VAL A 181 -46.37 -7.43 -10.16
CA VAL A 181 -47.76 -7.92 -10.33
C VAL A 181 -48.33 -8.45 -9.02
N SER A 182 -47.64 -9.35 -8.34
CA SER A 182 -48.13 -9.97 -7.13
C SER A 182 -47.93 -9.17 -5.85
N GLY A 183 -46.94 -8.29 -5.82
CA GLY A 183 -46.45 -7.62 -4.61
C GLY A 183 -45.72 -8.54 -3.65
N LEU A 184 -45.50 -9.82 -3.98
CA LEU A 184 -44.80 -10.81 -3.18
C LEU A 184 -43.26 -10.60 -3.23
N ALA A 185 -42.58 -11.08 -2.20
CA ALA A 185 -41.13 -11.02 -2.16
C ALA A 185 -40.53 -11.99 -3.18
N ARG A 186 -39.59 -11.50 -4.00
CA ARG A 186 -38.77 -12.36 -4.85
C ARG A 186 -37.87 -13.26 -4.00
N GLU A 187 -37.47 -14.40 -4.57
CA GLU A 187 -36.60 -15.33 -3.86
C GLU A 187 -35.22 -14.70 -3.59
N ARG A 188 -34.69 -13.96 -4.58
CA ARG A 188 -33.45 -13.14 -4.47
C ARG A 188 -33.49 -12.02 -5.50
N ASN A 189 -32.52 -11.12 -5.48
CA ASN A 189 -32.48 -9.94 -6.36
C ASN A 189 -32.44 -10.26 -7.86
N ASN A 190 -32.01 -11.45 -8.26
CA ASN A 190 -31.92 -11.89 -9.66
C ASN A 190 -32.84 -13.08 -10.02
N SER A 191 -33.81 -13.40 -9.18
CA SER A 191 -34.71 -14.56 -9.41
C SER A 191 -35.83 -14.33 -10.43
N GLY A 192 -35.89 -13.14 -11.05
CA GLY A 192 -36.88 -12.83 -12.10
C GLY A 192 -38.32 -12.94 -11.62
N GLU A 193 -39.06 -13.89 -12.20
CA GLU A 193 -40.46 -14.16 -11.87
C GLU A 193 -40.68 -14.97 -10.58
N THR A 194 -39.58 -15.56 -10.01
CA THR A 194 -39.74 -16.44 -8.85
C THR A 194 -39.95 -15.64 -7.56
N VAL A 195 -41.12 -15.86 -6.95
CA VAL A 195 -41.49 -15.34 -5.64
C VAL A 195 -41.59 -16.46 -4.62
N THR A 196 -41.37 -16.17 -3.34
CA THR A 196 -41.37 -17.16 -2.27
C THR A 196 -42.49 -16.89 -1.25
N SER A 197 -43.15 -17.91 -0.80
CA SER A 197 -44.20 -17.81 0.24
C SER A 197 -43.62 -17.40 1.59
N GLY A 198 -42.49 -17.99 2.00
CA GLY A 198 -41.84 -17.67 3.27
C GLY A 198 -41.31 -16.23 3.33
N GLY A 199 -40.53 -15.82 2.31
CA GLY A 199 -40.05 -14.44 2.21
C GLY A 199 -41.18 -13.42 2.12
N SER A 200 -42.28 -13.76 1.41
CA SER A 200 -43.47 -12.89 1.35
C SER A 200 -44.17 -12.73 2.68
N GLY A 201 -44.19 -13.78 3.51
CA GLY A 201 -44.72 -13.69 4.88
C GLY A 201 -43.96 -12.64 5.72
N PHE A 202 -42.64 -12.66 5.67
CA PHE A 202 -41.79 -11.61 6.29
C PHE A 202 -42.08 -10.24 5.64
N GLY A 203 -42.18 -10.17 4.32
CA GLY A 203 -42.44 -8.93 3.58
C GLY A 203 -43.75 -8.28 4.02
N ILE A 204 -44.82 -9.07 4.22
CA ILE A 204 -46.11 -8.58 4.74
C ILE A 204 -45.97 -7.98 6.13
N MET A 205 -45.18 -8.61 7.01
CA MET A 205 -44.96 -8.09 8.37
C MET A 205 -44.16 -6.76 8.37
N THR A 206 -43.35 -6.50 7.35
CA THR A 206 -42.61 -5.23 7.26
C THR A 206 -43.49 -4.02 6.94
N ILE A 207 -44.67 -4.22 6.33
CA ILE A 207 -45.57 -3.13 5.90
C ILE A 207 -46.07 -2.30 7.10
N PRO A 208 -46.69 -2.90 8.17
CA PRO A 208 -47.08 -2.13 9.33
C PRO A 208 -45.93 -1.46 10.04
N VAL A 209 -44.71 -2.07 10.08
CA VAL A 209 -43.52 -1.45 10.64
C VAL A 209 -43.12 -0.22 9.81
N ALA A 210 -43.13 -0.33 8.49
CA ALA A 210 -42.76 0.78 7.60
C ALA A 210 -43.76 1.95 7.69
N ILE A 211 -45.05 1.67 7.90
CA ILE A 211 -46.05 2.72 8.16
C ILE A 211 -45.76 3.39 9.50
N ASN A 212 -45.54 2.62 10.55
CA ASN A 212 -45.25 3.16 11.89
C ASN A 212 -43.97 4.02 11.90
N ARG A 213 -42.91 3.58 11.18
CA ARG A 213 -41.67 4.29 11.02
C ARG A 213 -41.71 5.42 9.97
N SER A 214 -42.87 5.67 9.36
CA SER A 214 -43.06 6.67 8.29
C SER A 214 -42.15 6.48 7.06
N PHE A 215 -41.77 5.26 6.75
CA PHE A 215 -41.07 4.91 5.51
C PHE A 215 -41.99 4.95 4.32
N ILE A 216 -43.28 4.59 4.54
CA ILE A 216 -44.39 4.67 3.58
C ILE A 216 -45.64 5.24 4.27
N THR A 217 -46.57 5.74 3.50
CA THR A 217 -47.88 6.15 4.01
C THR A 217 -48.79 4.94 4.26
N ARG A 218 -49.81 5.09 5.12
CA ARG A 218 -50.85 4.08 5.34
C ARG A 218 -51.55 3.71 4.04
N ALA A 219 -51.84 4.68 3.18
CA ALA A 219 -52.50 4.44 1.89
C ALA A 219 -51.65 3.56 0.98
N GLN A 220 -50.36 3.81 0.87
CA GLN A 220 -49.43 2.99 0.10
C GLN A 220 -49.37 1.55 0.64
N GLY A 221 -49.27 1.37 1.97
CA GLY A 221 -49.26 0.08 2.59
C GLY A 221 -50.53 -0.69 2.35
N LEU A 222 -51.73 -0.03 2.45
CA LEU A 222 -53.01 -0.63 2.18
C LEU A 222 -53.12 -1.11 0.72
N THR A 223 -52.71 -0.28 -0.25
CA THR A 223 -52.70 -0.68 -1.67
C THR A 223 -51.82 -1.90 -1.91
N ARG A 224 -50.62 -1.95 -1.34
CA ARG A 224 -49.73 -3.11 -1.48
C ARG A 224 -50.35 -4.37 -0.87
N MET A 225 -50.95 -4.27 0.32
CA MET A 225 -51.61 -5.38 0.97
C MET A 225 -52.80 -5.90 0.16
N GLN A 226 -53.60 -5.02 -0.43
CA GLN A 226 -54.71 -5.41 -1.32
C GLN A 226 -54.23 -6.17 -2.57
N THR A 227 -53.12 -5.71 -3.18
CA THR A 227 -52.48 -6.40 -4.31
C THR A 227 -52.06 -7.81 -3.91
N ILE A 228 -51.31 -7.96 -2.80
CA ILE A 228 -50.85 -9.25 -2.30
C ILE A 228 -52.01 -10.20 -2.01
N VAL A 229 -53.01 -9.75 -1.25
CA VAL A 229 -54.19 -10.56 -0.88
C VAL A 229 -54.98 -10.97 -2.12
N SER A 230 -55.19 -10.04 -3.05
CA SER A 230 -55.89 -10.36 -4.32
C SER A 230 -55.15 -11.43 -5.12
N PHE A 231 -53.83 -11.31 -5.26
CA PHE A 231 -53.01 -12.30 -5.95
C PHE A 231 -53.09 -13.68 -5.26
N LEU A 232 -52.89 -13.74 -3.96
CA LEU A 232 -52.92 -14.97 -3.17
C LEU A 232 -54.32 -15.64 -3.21
N LYS A 233 -55.38 -14.84 -3.21
CA LYS A 233 -56.76 -15.35 -3.25
C LYS A 233 -57.19 -15.90 -4.62
N ASN A 234 -56.87 -15.12 -5.68
CA ASN A 234 -57.48 -15.29 -6.98
C ASN A 234 -56.55 -15.91 -8.04
N THR A 235 -55.22 -15.81 -7.87
CA THR A 235 -54.22 -16.14 -8.90
C THR A 235 -53.30 -17.28 -8.45
N ALA A 236 -52.85 -17.26 -7.20
CA ALA A 236 -51.85 -18.20 -6.71
C ALA A 236 -52.37 -19.62 -6.66
N GLN A 237 -51.65 -20.57 -7.27
CA GLN A 237 -51.90 -21.99 -7.19
C GLN A 237 -51.72 -22.50 -5.76
N LYS A 238 -52.56 -23.44 -5.33
CA LYS A 238 -52.51 -24.01 -3.97
C LYS A 238 -52.68 -25.51 -4.05
N PHE A 239 -52.12 -26.22 -3.08
CA PHE A 239 -52.32 -27.62 -2.85
C PHE A 239 -53.00 -27.81 -1.48
N HIS A 240 -54.24 -28.33 -1.48
CA HIS A 240 -55.04 -28.48 -0.27
C HIS A 240 -55.11 -27.24 0.64
N GLY A 241 -55.13 -26.05 0.03
CA GLY A 241 -55.15 -24.77 0.74
C GLY A 241 -53.76 -24.21 1.13
N ALA A 242 -52.71 -24.99 1.01
CA ALA A 242 -51.32 -24.53 1.26
C ALA A 242 -50.71 -23.85 0.03
N PHE A 243 -49.93 -22.80 0.28
CA PHE A 243 -49.15 -22.18 -0.78
C PHE A 243 -47.83 -22.95 -0.98
N PRO A 244 -47.40 -23.13 -2.23
CA PRO A 244 -46.11 -23.75 -2.52
C PRO A 244 -44.94 -22.86 -2.06
N HIS A 245 -43.77 -23.44 -2.00
CA HIS A 245 -42.56 -22.71 -1.62
C HIS A 245 -42.24 -21.58 -2.62
N TRP A 246 -42.27 -21.89 -3.91
CA TRP A 246 -42.06 -20.93 -5.00
C TRP A 246 -43.29 -20.85 -5.93
N LEU A 247 -43.54 -19.62 -6.37
CA LEU A 247 -44.59 -19.28 -7.36
C LEU A 247 -43.98 -18.39 -8.45
N ASN A 248 -44.51 -18.48 -9.64
CA ASN A 248 -44.35 -17.44 -10.64
C ASN A 248 -45.16 -16.20 -10.21
N GLY A 249 -44.52 -15.08 -10.01
CA GLY A 249 -45.13 -13.86 -9.46
C GLY A 249 -46.11 -13.18 -10.41
N THR A 250 -46.13 -13.49 -11.71
CA THR A 250 -47.10 -13.01 -12.67
C THR A 250 -48.28 -13.96 -12.79
N THR A 251 -48.06 -15.26 -13.02
CA THR A 251 -49.10 -16.24 -13.36
C THR A 251 -49.64 -16.98 -12.14
N GLY A 252 -48.94 -16.95 -11.01
CA GLY A 252 -49.34 -17.71 -9.81
C GLY A 252 -49.07 -19.22 -9.89
N VAL A 253 -48.45 -19.71 -10.97
CA VAL A 253 -48.16 -21.13 -11.17
C VAL A 253 -46.99 -21.54 -10.26
N VAL A 254 -47.05 -22.75 -9.72
CA VAL A 254 -46.00 -23.37 -8.92
C VAL A 254 -44.71 -23.44 -9.74
N ILE A 255 -43.60 -23.02 -9.15
CA ILE A 255 -42.26 -23.28 -9.65
C ILE A 255 -41.69 -24.44 -8.82
N GLN A 256 -41.36 -25.54 -9.48
CA GLN A 256 -40.83 -26.74 -8.84
C GLN A 256 -39.44 -26.45 -8.23
N PHE A 257 -39.20 -26.97 -7.03
CA PHE A 257 -37.92 -26.85 -6.34
C PHE A 257 -36.90 -27.81 -6.95
N SER A 258 -37.36 -28.97 -7.38
CA SER A 258 -36.53 -29.97 -8.07
C SER A 258 -37.38 -30.74 -9.10
N THR A 259 -36.76 -31.56 -9.93
CA THR A 259 -37.43 -32.42 -10.92
C THR A 259 -38.35 -33.49 -10.31
N ASN A 260 -38.24 -33.71 -9.00
CA ASN A 260 -39.03 -34.69 -8.27
C ASN A 260 -40.19 -34.09 -7.44
N ASP A 261 -40.36 -32.77 -7.50
CA ASP A 261 -41.44 -32.06 -6.82
C ASP A 261 -42.70 -32.12 -7.71
N ASN A 262 -43.67 -32.93 -7.30
CA ASN A 262 -44.96 -33.04 -7.95
C ASN A 262 -46.03 -32.25 -7.17
#